data_10524d5c8bf58255ab54165330790ee8
#
_entry.id   10524d5c8bf58255ab54165330790ee8
#
_cell.length_a   1.000
_cell.length_b   1.000
_cell.length_c   1.000
_cell.angle_alpha   90.00
_cell.angle_beta   90.00
_cell.angle_gamma   90.00
#
_symmetry.space_group_name_H-M   'P 1'
#
loop_
_entity.id
_entity.type
_entity.pdbx_description
1 polymer ?
#
loop_
_entity_poly.entity_id
_entity_poly.type
_entity_poly.pdbx_seq_one_letter_code
_entity_poly.pdbx_strand_id
1 'polypeptide(L)'
;MDWKTIFMNISIDSVIIYTWDKYWVIIPRDHVERLLWGELIQLYREKCFNNVFVLNWPGGFTNLRVWTLCLNILNTLLENQLSFYNLSKIDLFKKAYEKWFLPRFWVIYIWQKRNIRLWDFENNEKIWQYSFSELEDLEEVKKFENVFVEDVQDMEYYPKWMDKYLKYHTLLNWTDIYLVDNKTADWKWISIDEFKLKPLKSISPNYMMEPSVTIK
;
A
#
# COMPACT_ATOMS: atom_id res chain seq x y z
N MET A 1 5.64 6.63 -17.61
CA MET A 1 5.91 7.76 -16.69
C MET A 1 7.24 8.42 -17.02
N ASP A 2 7.37 9.71 -16.72
CA ASP A 2 8.58 10.49 -16.99
C ASP A 2 9.70 10.14 -15.99
N TRP A 3 10.99 10.31 -16.41
CA TRP A 3 12.18 10.12 -15.58
C TRP A 3 12.23 11.00 -14.32
N LYS A 4 11.38 12.03 -14.21
CA LYS A 4 11.24 12.89 -13.03
C LYS A 4 10.14 12.41 -12.07
N THR A 5 9.87 11.11 -12.00
CA THR A 5 8.86 10.54 -11.12
C THR A 5 9.51 9.94 -9.88
N ILE A 6 9.04 10.29 -8.70
CA ILE A 6 9.31 9.53 -7.47
C ILE A 6 8.16 8.55 -7.19
N PHE A 7 8.49 7.41 -6.60
CA PHE A 7 7.55 6.35 -6.27
C PHE A 7 7.46 6.22 -4.76
N MET A 8 6.26 6.29 -4.22
CA MET A 8 5.99 6.17 -2.80
C MET A 8 5.10 4.96 -2.52
N ASN A 9 5.59 4.02 -1.74
CA ASN A 9 4.75 2.98 -1.16
C ASN A 9 4.40 3.37 0.27
N ILE A 10 3.13 3.63 0.50
CA ILE A 10 2.57 4.04 1.79
C ILE A 10 1.52 3.05 2.30
N SER A 11 1.43 1.93 1.63
CA SER A 11 0.44 0.89 1.91
C SER A 11 0.91 -0.12 2.96
N ILE A 12 2.08 0.10 3.53
CA ILE A 12 2.70 -0.66 4.61
C ILE A 12 2.87 0.24 5.84
N ASP A 13 3.36 -0.30 6.94
CA ASP A 13 3.58 0.49 8.17
C ASP A 13 4.70 1.53 8.05
N SER A 14 5.62 1.35 7.11
CA SER A 14 6.65 2.32 6.76
C SER A 14 6.28 3.09 5.49
N VAL A 15 6.88 4.26 5.27
CA VAL A 15 6.86 4.93 3.97
C VAL A 15 8.14 4.58 3.24
N ILE A 16 8.02 4.01 2.05
CA ILE A 16 9.19 3.73 1.21
C ILE A 16 9.13 4.64 0.00
N ILE A 17 10.22 5.38 -0.24
CA ILE A 17 10.35 6.30 -1.37
C ILE A 17 11.46 5.78 -2.28
N TYR A 18 11.17 5.67 -3.56
CA TYR A 18 12.12 5.28 -4.60
C TYR A 18 12.28 6.42 -5.61
N THR A 19 13.48 6.59 -6.11
CA THR A 19 13.77 7.50 -7.22
C THR A 19 14.31 6.72 -8.42
N TRP A 20 14.33 7.35 -9.59
CA TRP A 20 14.80 6.73 -10.84
C TRP A 20 16.29 6.35 -10.85
N ASP A 21 17.09 6.98 -10.00
CA ASP A 21 18.53 6.71 -9.88
C ASP A 21 18.87 5.71 -8.77
N LYS A 22 17.87 4.92 -8.34
CA LYS A 22 17.97 3.88 -7.31
C LYS A 22 18.18 4.41 -5.89
N TYR A 23 17.99 5.70 -5.65
CA TYR A 23 17.90 6.19 -4.28
C TYR A 23 16.60 5.70 -3.65
N TRP A 24 16.68 5.20 -2.45
CA TRP A 24 15.50 4.81 -1.70
C TRP A 24 15.62 5.26 -0.25
N VAL A 25 14.50 5.66 0.32
CA VAL A 25 14.39 6.01 1.73
C VAL A 25 13.31 5.16 2.34
N ILE A 26 13.59 4.58 3.50
CA ILE A 26 12.59 3.89 4.32
C ILE A 26 12.40 4.74 5.57
N ILE A 27 11.18 5.22 5.78
CA ILE A 27 10.79 5.99 6.96
C ILE A 27 9.89 5.09 7.81
N PRO A 28 10.38 4.58 8.95
CA PRO A 28 9.57 3.80 9.88
C PRO A 28 8.36 4.59 10.35
N ARG A 29 7.28 3.90 10.67
CA ARG A 29 6.00 4.45 11.06
C ARG A 29 6.09 5.54 12.13
N ASP A 30 6.82 5.26 13.21
CA ASP A 30 6.96 6.15 14.37
C ASP A 30 7.74 7.44 14.05
N HIS A 31 8.40 7.47 12.89
CA HIS A 31 9.21 8.60 12.42
C HIS A 31 8.58 9.37 11.25
N VAL A 32 7.46 8.90 10.70
CA VAL A 32 6.83 9.51 9.51
C VAL A 32 6.52 10.99 9.74
N GLU A 33 5.90 11.34 10.88
CA GLU A 33 5.53 12.72 11.21
C GLU A 33 6.75 13.65 11.29
N ARG A 34 7.89 13.13 11.72
CA ARG A 34 9.10 13.92 11.94
C ARG A 34 9.99 14.01 10.71
N LEU A 35 10.13 12.91 9.95
CA LEU A 35 11.13 12.81 8.90
C LEU A 35 10.59 13.05 7.50
N LEU A 36 9.35 12.67 7.22
CA LEU A 36 8.81 12.67 5.86
C LEU A 36 8.91 14.04 5.19
N TRP A 37 8.58 15.11 5.90
CA TRP A 37 8.64 16.47 5.35
C TRP A 37 10.06 16.86 4.95
N GLY A 38 11.03 16.61 5.81
CA GLY A 38 12.45 16.89 5.53
C GLY A 38 12.95 16.12 4.31
N GLU A 39 12.64 14.83 4.23
CA GLU A 39 13.02 13.96 3.11
C GLU A 39 12.41 14.43 1.79
N LEU A 40 11.13 14.77 1.76
CA LEU A 40 10.47 15.25 0.55
C LEU A 40 11.06 16.57 0.04
N ILE A 41 11.37 17.51 0.94
CA ILE A 41 12.01 18.78 0.56
C ILE A 41 13.43 18.54 0.05
N GLN A 42 14.20 17.71 0.73
CA GLN A 42 15.54 17.37 0.30
C GLN A 42 15.54 16.71 -1.08
N LEU A 43 14.69 15.69 -1.28
CA LEU A 43 14.51 15.04 -2.57
C LEU A 43 14.08 16.01 -3.66
N TYR A 44 13.18 16.93 -3.37
CA TYR A 44 12.77 17.91 -4.37
C TYR A 44 13.93 18.83 -4.78
N ARG A 45 14.72 19.30 -3.81
CA ARG A 45 15.90 20.15 -4.09
C ARG A 45 16.98 19.43 -4.91
N GLU A 46 17.19 18.16 -4.64
CA GLU A 46 18.24 17.37 -5.29
C GLU A 46 17.81 16.82 -6.66
N LYS A 47 16.56 16.39 -6.78
CA LYS A 47 16.06 15.63 -7.93
C LYS A 47 15.13 16.40 -8.84
N CYS A 48 14.54 17.51 -8.37
CA CYS A 48 13.61 18.34 -9.15
C CYS A 48 12.48 17.52 -9.79
N PHE A 49 11.90 16.57 -9.05
CA PHE A 49 10.81 15.76 -9.55
C PHE A 49 9.53 16.58 -9.78
N ASN A 50 8.72 16.17 -10.74
CA ASN A 50 7.44 16.79 -11.06
C ASN A 50 6.27 15.80 -11.00
N ASN A 51 6.56 14.51 -10.88
CA ASN A 51 5.58 13.46 -10.75
C ASN A 51 5.78 12.65 -9.47
N VAL A 52 4.69 12.30 -8.82
CA VAL A 52 4.66 11.44 -7.64
C VAL A 52 3.69 10.30 -7.88
N PHE A 53 4.22 9.09 -8.03
CA PHE A 53 3.40 7.89 -8.04
C PHE A 53 3.24 7.39 -6.60
N VAL A 54 2.02 7.12 -6.20
CA VAL A 54 1.68 6.67 -4.86
C VAL A 54 0.95 5.34 -4.92
N LEU A 55 1.55 4.31 -4.32
CA LEU A 55 0.85 3.07 -4.01
C LEU A 55 0.29 3.18 -2.59
N ASN A 56 -1.03 3.28 -2.49
CA ASN A 56 -1.70 3.47 -1.22
C ASN A 56 -2.50 2.24 -0.78
N TRP A 57 -2.83 2.24 0.50
CA TRP A 57 -3.75 1.36 1.22
C TRP A 57 -3.43 -0.16 1.17
N PRO A 58 -3.75 -0.89 2.23
CA PRO A 58 -4.30 -0.45 3.50
C PRO A 58 -3.22 -0.01 4.49
N GLY A 59 -3.09 1.28 4.72
CA GLY A 59 -2.14 1.86 5.67
C GLY A 59 -2.78 2.34 6.97
N GLY A 60 -1.96 2.64 7.98
CA GLY A 60 -2.43 3.23 9.23
C GLY A 60 -3.04 4.63 8.99
N PHE A 61 -4.18 4.88 9.64
CA PHE A 61 -4.97 6.10 9.46
C PHE A 61 -4.16 7.39 9.66
N THR A 62 -3.28 7.42 10.65
CA THR A 62 -2.42 8.58 10.95
C THR A 62 -1.42 8.82 9.83
N ASN A 63 -0.73 7.79 9.40
CA ASN A 63 0.28 7.91 8.34
C ASN A 63 -0.35 8.37 7.02
N LEU A 64 -1.53 7.86 6.66
CA LEU A 64 -2.26 8.30 5.47
C LEU A 64 -2.56 9.80 5.48
N ARG A 65 -2.87 10.38 6.63
CA ARG A 65 -3.09 11.82 6.76
C ARG A 65 -1.81 12.61 6.64
N VAL A 66 -0.77 12.19 7.33
CA VAL A 66 0.50 12.92 7.37
C VAL A 66 1.10 13.02 5.98
N TRP A 67 1.25 11.91 5.28
CA TRP A 67 1.87 11.96 3.95
C TRP A 67 1.00 12.69 2.91
N THR A 68 -0.34 12.51 2.95
CA THR A 68 -1.26 13.27 2.07
C THR A 68 -1.11 14.76 2.30
N LEU A 69 -1.07 15.17 3.57
CA LEU A 69 -0.89 16.57 3.94
C LEU A 69 0.46 17.10 3.47
N CYS A 70 1.55 16.36 3.73
CA CYS A 70 2.89 16.75 3.29
C CYS A 70 2.97 16.94 1.77
N LEU A 71 2.44 16.00 0.99
CA LEU A 71 2.46 16.11 -0.47
C LEU A 71 1.62 17.26 -0.99
N ASN A 72 0.42 17.47 -0.44
CA ASN A 72 -0.44 18.58 -0.86
C ASN A 72 0.15 19.94 -0.47
N ILE A 73 0.75 20.08 0.72
CA ILE A 73 1.46 21.30 1.12
C ILE A 73 2.65 21.54 0.19
N LEU A 74 3.48 20.52 -0.07
CA LEU A 74 4.59 20.65 -0.99
C LEU A 74 4.12 21.13 -2.36
N ASN A 75 3.07 20.52 -2.91
CA ASN A 75 2.52 20.94 -4.21
C ASN A 75 2.00 22.39 -4.20
N THR A 76 1.35 22.80 -3.10
CA THR A 76 0.89 24.19 -2.96
C THR A 76 2.06 25.17 -2.94
N LEU A 77 3.13 24.86 -2.21
CA LEU A 77 4.35 25.67 -2.15
C LEU A 77 5.09 25.73 -3.50
N LEU A 78 4.90 24.72 -4.34
CA LEU A 78 5.42 24.64 -5.70
C LEU A 78 4.42 25.13 -6.75
N GLU A 79 3.44 25.94 -6.38
CA GLU A 79 2.45 26.52 -7.28
C GLU A 79 1.72 25.47 -8.13
N ASN A 80 1.44 24.30 -7.54
CA ASN A 80 0.76 23.17 -8.18
C ASN A 80 1.50 22.56 -9.40
N GLN A 81 2.82 22.57 -9.36
CA GLN A 81 3.65 22.00 -10.42
C GLN A 81 3.73 20.47 -10.38
N LEU A 82 3.41 19.84 -9.22
CA LEU A 82 3.43 18.39 -9.11
C LEU A 82 2.17 17.76 -9.71
N SER A 83 2.36 16.60 -10.30
CA SER A 83 1.30 15.69 -10.75
C SER A 83 1.34 14.40 -9.94
N PHE A 84 0.21 14.02 -9.37
CA PHE A 84 0.10 12.81 -8.56
C PHE A 84 -0.57 11.70 -9.34
N TYR A 85 -0.02 10.48 -9.25
CA TYR A 85 -0.60 9.26 -9.79
C TYR A 85 -0.85 8.31 -8.63
N ASN A 86 -2.11 8.02 -8.36
CA ASN A 86 -2.52 7.26 -7.18
C ASN A 86 -3.08 5.91 -7.59
N LEU A 87 -2.49 4.84 -7.08
CA LEU A 87 -2.94 3.46 -7.26
C LEU A 87 -3.27 2.84 -5.91
N SER A 88 -4.47 2.29 -5.77
CA SER A 88 -4.81 1.52 -4.58
C SER A 88 -4.28 0.09 -4.68
N LYS A 89 -3.90 -0.52 -3.56
CA LYS A 89 -3.57 -1.95 -3.53
C LYS A 89 -4.74 -2.85 -3.91
N ILE A 90 -5.97 -2.42 -3.68
CA ILE A 90 -7.14 -3.19 -4.14
C ILE A 90 -7.13 -3.28 -5.66
N ASP A 91 -6.95 -2.14 -6.34
CA ASP A 91 -6.92 -2.13 -7.81
C ASP A 91 -5.73 -2.91 -8.34
N LEU A 92 -4.57 -2.80 -7.68
CA LEU A 92 -3.38 -3.59 -8.01
C LEU A 92 -3.65 -5.09 -7.90
N PHE A 93 -4.16 -5.55 -6.76
CA PHE A 93 -4.38 -6.98 -6.53
C PHE A 93 -5.57 -7.52 -7.32
N LYS A 94 -6.59 -6.69 -7.58
CA LYS A 94 -7.66 -7.03 -8.52
C LYS A 94 -7.09 -7.29 -9.91
N LYS A 95 -6.22 -6.42 -10.40
CA LYS A 95 -5.55 -6.60 -11.69
C LYS A 95 -4.68 -7.87 -11.71
N ALA A 96 -4.00 -8.15 -10.61
CA ALA A 96 -3.21 -9.37 -10.46
C ALA A 96 -4.09 -10.63 -10.46
N TYR A 97 -5.25 -10.58 -9.81
CA TYR A 97 -6.25 -11.65 -9.87
C TYR A 97 -6.77 -11.85 -11.30
N GLU A 98 -7.14 -10.80 -12.01
CA GLU A 98 -7.59 -10.86 -13.41
C GLU A 98 -6.53 -11.48 -14.35
N LYS A 99 -5.25 -11.35 -14.02
CA LYS A 99 -4.12 -11.96 -14.73
C LYS A 99 -3.76 -13.37 -14.23
N TRP A 100 -4.51 -13.94 -13.31
CA TRP A 100 -4.23 -15.23 -12.67
C TRP A 100 -2.89 -15.27 -11.90
N PHE A 101 -2.42 -14.11 -11.44
CA PHE A 101 -1.19 -14.00 -10.66
C PHE A 101 -1.44 -14.23 -9.17
N LEU A 102 -2.61 -13.85 -8.68
CA LEU A 102 -3.01 -13.99 -7.29
C LEU A 102 -4.29 -14.82 -7.15
N PRO A 103 -4.47 -15.50 -6.02
CA PRO A 103 -5.72 -16.13 -5.66
C PRO A 103 -6.88 -15.13 -5.53
N ARG A 104 -8.11 -15.66 -5.50
CA ARG A 104 -9.34 -14.88 -5.41
C ARG A 104 -9.46 -14.06 -4.11
N PHE A 105 -9.02 -14.63 -3.00
CA PHE A 105 -9.28 -14.06 -1.69
C PHE A 105 -8.02 -13.47 -1.06
N TRP A 106 -8.11 -12.23 -0.62
CA TRP A 106 -7.05 -11.52 0.08
C TRP A 106 -7.39 -11.32 1.55
N VAL A 107 -6.55 -11.84 2.43
CA VAL A 107 -6.63 -11.55 3.87
C VAL A 107 -5.85 -10.29 4.16
N ILE A 108 -6.56 -9.27 4.58
CA ILE A 108 -6.02 -7.98 4.98
C ILE A 108 -5.94 -7.92 6.49
N TYR A 109 -4.72 -7.75 6.98
CA TYR A 109 -4.44 -7.61 8.39
C TYR A 109 -4.28 -6.15 8.79
N ILE A 110 -5.06 -5.70 9.78
CA ILE A 110 -5.04 -4.33 10.27
C ILE A 110 -4.61 -4.34 11.73
N TRP A 111 -3.29 -4.27 11.95
CA TRP A 111 -2.66 -4.37 13.27
C TRP A 111 -3.27 -3.42 14.31
N GLN A 112 -3.44 -2.15 13.99
CA GLN A 112 -3.89 -1.12 14.94
C GLN A 112 -5.26 -1.39 15.56
N LYS A 113 -6.14 -2.06 14.83
CA LYS A 113 -7.49 -2.39 15.29
C LYS A 113 -7.62 -3.86 15.68
N ARG A 114 -6.53 -4.62 15.61
CA ARG A 114 -6.56 -6.08 15.77
C ARG A 114 -7.69 -6.73 14.96
N ASN A 115 -7.84 -6.28 13.72
CA ASN A 115 -8.90 -6.71 12.83
C ASN A 115 -8.32 -7.40 11.60
N ILE A 116 -9.04 -8.38 11.12
CA ILE A 116 -8.78 -9.04 9.83
C ILE A 116 -9.98 -8.85 8.94
N ARG A 117 -9.71 -8.64 7.66
CA ARG A 117 -10.71 -8.56 6.61
C ARG A 117 -10.42 -9.55 5.53
N LEU A 118 -11.46 -10.12 4.96
CA LEU A 118 -11.36 -10.90 3.74
C LEU A 118 -11.95 -10.09 2.58
N TRP A 119 -11.17 -9.93 1.53
CA TRP A 119 -11.58 -9.27 0.31
C TRP A 119 -11.76 -10.30 -0.80
N ASP A 120 -12.90 -10.25 -1.49
CA ASP A 120 -13.20 -11.06 -2.67
C ASP A 120 -13.00 -10.24 -3.94
N PHE A 121 -12.03 -10.59 -4.77
CA PHE A 121 -11.75 -9.85 -6.00
C PHE A 121 -12.75 -10.13 -7.11
N GLU A 122 -13.42 -11.28 -7.11
CA GLU A 122 -14.44 -11.58 -8.10
C GLU A 122 -15.67 -10.68 -7.92
N ASN A 123 -16.15 -10.56 -6.68
CA ASN A 123 -17.30 -9.70 -6.35
C ASN A 123 -16.88 -8.26 -6.03
N ASN A 124 -15.57 -8.01 -5.89
CA ASN A 124 -14.99 -6.72 -5.53
C ASN A 124 -15.56 -6.14 -4.22
N GLU A 125 -15.70 -6.98 -3.22
CA GLU A 125 -16.29 -6.61 -1.95
C GLU A 125 -15.55 -7.18 -0.73
N LYS A 126 -15.79 -6.54 0.42
CA LYS A 126 -15.37 -7.05 1.72
C LYS A 126 -16.39 -8.09 2.19
N ILE A 127 -15.96 -9.36 2.31
CA ILE A 127 -16.85 -10.43 2.75
C ILE A 127 -17.11 -10.36 4.26
N TRP A 128 -16.06 -10.20 5.06
CA TRP A 128 -16.18 -10.15 6.51
C TRP A 128 -15.04 -9.38 7.20
N GLN A 129 -15.26 -9.07 8.47
CA GLN A 129 -14.32 -8.44 9.35
C GLN A 129 -14.42 -9.02 10.74
N TYR A 130 -13.29 -9.47 11.31
CA TYR A 130 -13.19 -10.04 12.65
C TYR A 130 -12.15 -9.35 13.50
N SER A 131 -12.33 -9.38 14.83
CA SER A 131 -11.29 -8.99 15.78
C SER A 131 -10.31 -10.16 16.02
N PHE A 132 -9.10 -9.87 16.48
CA PHE A 132 -8.11 -10.92 16.77
C PHE A 132 -8.51 -11.90 17.86
N SER A 133 -9.27 -11.44 18.87
CA SER A 133 -9.74 -12.29 19.95
C SER A 133 -10.69 -13.38 19.49
N GLU A 134 -11.30 -13.20 18.32
CA GLU A 134 -12.22 -14.15 17.70
C GLU A 134 -11.54 -15.11 16.73
N LEU A 135 -10.24 -14.90 16.48
CA LEU A 135 -9.50 -15.55 15.38
C LEU A 135 -8.83 -16.87 15.72
N GLU A 136 -8.65 -17.19 17.00
CA GLU A 136 -8.06 -18.47 17.39
C GLU A 136 -8.94 -19.66 16.94
N ASP A 137 -10.24 -19.44 16.73
CA ASP A 137 -11.23 -20.44 16.35
C ASP A 137 -11.81 -20.33 14.93
N LEU A 138 -11.26 -19.50 14.06
CA LEU A 138 -11.85 -19.24 12.74
C LEU A 138 -11.84 -20.46 11.81
N GLU A 139 -12.77 -21.37 12.06
CA GLU A 139 -13.15 -22.39 11.07
C GLU A 139 -13.65 -21.77 9.76
N GLU A 140 -14.19 -20.56 9.79
CA GLU A 140 -14.70 -19.87 8.61
C GLU A 140 -13.61 -19.49 7.61
N VAL A 141 -12.41 -19.09 8.06
CA VAL A 141 -11.29 -18.85 7.14
C VAL A 141 -10.80 -20.15 6.49
N LYS A 142 -10.93 -21.27 7.20
CA LYS A 142 -10.55 -22.59 6.68
C LYS A 142 -11.45 -23.04 5.52
N LYS A 143 -12.64 -22.47 5.38
CA LYS A 143 -13.60 -22.76 4.29
C LYS A 143 -13.19 -22.12 2.97
N PHE A 144 -12.33 -21.11 3.02
CA PHE A 144 -11.87 -20.45 1.80
C PHE A 144 -10.59 -21.10 1.31
N GLU A 145 -10.68 -21.78 0.18
CA GLU A 145 -9.56 -22.18 -0.62
C GLU A 145 -9.06 -20.97 -1.45
N ASN A 146 -7.79 -21.00 -1.87
CA ASN A 146 -7.19 -19.94 -2.68
C ASN A 146 -7.13 -18.55 -2.01
N VAL A 147 -6.60 -18.54 -0.80
CA VAL A 147 -6.38 -17.33 0.01
C VAL A 147 -4.90 -16.93 -0.02
N PHE A 148 -4.63 -15.65 -0.11
CA PHE A 148 -3.28 -15.12 0.09
C PHE A 148 -3.24 -14.01 1.13
N VAL A 149 -2.05 -13.79 1.66
CA VAL A 149 -1.71 -12.72 2.59
C VAL A 149 -0.58 -11.90 1.99
N GLU A 150 -0.65 -10.58 2.10
CA GLU A 150 0.52 -9.77 1.79
C GLU A 150 1.53 -9.87 2.93
N ASP A 151 2.76 -10.24 2.58
CA ASP A 151 3.87 -10.23 3.53
C ASP A 151 4.44 -8.82 3.63
N VAL A 152 4.27 -8.22 4.77
CA VAL A 152 4.83 -6.91 5.08
C VAL A 152 6.07 -7.16 5.94
N GLN A 153 7.24 -6.97 5.36
CA GLN A 153 8.54 -7.37 5.91
C GLN A 153 8.86 -6.92 7.35
N ASP A 154 8.17 -5.93 7.87
CA ASP A 154 8.44 -5.35 9.20
C ASP A 154 7.35 -5.66 10.24
N MET A 155 6.44 -6.60 9.99
CA MET A 155 5.45 -6.99 11.01
C MET A 155 6.05 -7.99 11.98
N GLU A 156 6.49 -7.52 13.14
CA GLU A 156 6.94 -8.37 14.27
C GLU A 156 5.87 -9.36 14.77
N TYR A 157 4.61 -9.20 14.38
CA TYR A 157 3.48 -9.95 14.93
C TYR A 157 2.51 -10.46 13.85
N TYR A 158 3.00 -11.31 12.96
CA TYR A 158 2.12 -12.12 12.13
C TYR A 158 1.50 -13.24 12.98
N PRO A 159 0.17 -13.38 13.04
CA PRO A 159 -0.44 -14.54 13.67
C PRO A 159 0.07 -15.83 13.02
N LYS A 160 0.55 -16.79 13.81
CA LYS A 160 1.12 -18.06 13.31
C LYS A 160 0.22 -18.82 12.34
N TRP A 161 -1.10 -18.68 12.48
CA TRP A 161 -2.06 -19.30 11.57
C TRP A 161 -1.99 -18.77 10.13
N MET A 162 -1.44 -17.56 9.91
CA MET A 162 -1.22 -17.02 8.57
C MET A 162 -0.10 -17.71 7.81
N ASP A 163 0.77 -18.48 8.48
CA ASP A 163 1.91 -19.16 7.85
C ASP A 163 1.50 -20.22 6.84
N LYS A 164 0.27 -20.71 6.93
CA LYS A 164 -0.27 -21.70 5.99
C LYS A 164 -0.75 -21.11 4.66
N TYR A 165 -0.97 -19.79 4.58
CA TYR A 165 -1.42 -19.13 3.37
C TYR A 165 -0.26 -18.77 2.45
N LEU A 166 -0.58 -18.56 1.17
CA LEU A 166 0.37 -17.99 0.22
C LEU A 166 0.72 -16.56 0.66
N LYS A 167 2.00 -16.26 0.71
CA LYS A 167 2.49 -14.94 1.09
C LYS A 167 3.14 -14.27 -0.11
N TYR A 168 2.68 -13.07 -0.42
CA TYR A 168 3.25 -12.24 -1.47
C TYR A 168 3.72 -10.93 -0.89
N HIS A 169 4.86 -10.44 -1.34
CA HIS A 169 5.26 -9.07 -1.10
C HIS A 169 5.29 -8.26 -2.40
N THR A 170 5.09 -6.97 -2.25
CA THR A 170 5.00 -6.02 -3.37
C THR A 170 6.26 -5.19 -3.44
N LEU A 171 6.93 -5.23 -4.59
CA LEU A 171 8.07 -4.37 -4.88
C LEU A 171 7.71 -3.40 -6.01
N LEU A 172 8.06 -2.13 -5.84
CA LEU A 172 7.91 -1.11 -6.87
C LEU A 172 9.21 -0.96 -7.64
N ASN A 173 9.06 -0.83 -8.95
CA ASN A 173 10.10 -0.36 -9.85
C ASN A 173 9.50 0.76 -10.72
N TRP A 174 10.30 1.44 -11.52
CA TRP A 174 9.89 2.67 -12.25
C TRP A 174 8.74 2.47 -13.23
N THR A 175 8.63 1.27 -13.79
CA THR A 175 7.62 0.95 -14.81
C THR A 175 6.69 -0.16 -14.38
N ASP A 176 7.08 -0.92 -13.36
CA ASP A 176 6.43 -2.17 -13.02
C ASP A 176 6.26 -2.34 -11.51
N ILE A 177 5.24 -3.08 -11.16
CA ILE A 177 5.00 -3.55 -9.81
C ILE A 177 5.19 -5.06 -9.82
N TYR A 178 6.09 -5.54 -8.96
CA TYR A 178 6.39 -6.95 -8.81
C TYR A 178 5.65 -7.53 -7.63
N LEU A 179 5.06 -8.69 -7.85
CA LEU A 179 4.50 -9.55 -6.83
C LEU A 179 5.40 -10.77 -6.70
N VAL A 180 6.00 -10.94 -5.55
CA VAL A 180 6.95 -12.02 -5.30
C VAL A 180 6.32 -13.01 -4.34
N ASP A 181 6.24 -14.28 -4.75
CA ASP A 181 5.83 -15.38 -3.88
C ASP A 181 6.99 -15.75 -2.95
N ASN A 182 6.77 -15.65 -1.65
CA ASN A 182 7.81 -15.91 -0.65
C ASN A 182 8.21 -17.38 -0.53
N LYS A 183 7.41 -18.32 -1.06
CA LYS A 183 7.73 -19.76 -1.02
C LYS A 183 8.56 -20.21 -2.23
N THR A 184 8.14 -19.77 -3.41
CA THR A 184 8.76 -20.21 -4.68
C THR A 184 9.79 -19.23 -5.20
N ALA A 185 9.80 -18.01 -4.67
CA ALA A 185 10.53 -16.86 -5.21
C ALA A 185 10.14 -16.53 -6.66
N ASP A 186 8.96 -16.98 -7.11
CA ASP A 186 8.41 -16.64 -8.41
C ASP A 186 8.01 -15.18 -8.46
N TRP A 187 8.31 -14.55 -9.58
CA TRP A 187 8.04 -13.15 -9.81
C TRP A 187 6.92 -13.01 -10.82
N LYS A 188 5.89 -12.26 -10.46
CA LYS A 188 4.85 -11.77 -11.35
C LYS A 188 4.98 -10.26 -11.42
N TRP A 189 4.77 -9.67 -12.58
CA TRP A 189 4.88 -8.22 -12.74
C TRP A 189 3.69 -7.65 -13.51
N ILE A 190 3.33 -6.42 -13.17
CA ILE A 190 2.27 -5.65 -13.81
C ILE A 190 2.82 -4.28 -14.13
N SER A 191 2.74 -3.88 -15.39
CA SER A 191 3.15 -2.53 -15.77
C SER A 191 2.24 -1.48 -15.16
N ILE A 192 2.81 -0.42 -14.62
CA ILE A 192 2.05 0.73 -14.08
C ILE A 192 1.17 1.35 -15.16
N ASP A 193 1.60 1.34 -16.42
CA ASP A 193 0.84 1.90 -17.55
C ASP A 193 -0.47 1.14 -17.83
N GLU A 194 -0.59 -0.11 -17.41
CA GLU A 194 -1.83 -0.88 -17.55
C GLU A 194 -3.00 -0.31 -16.73
N PHE A 195 -2.70 0.48 -15.71
CA PHE A 195 -3.74 1.11 -14.87
C PHE A 195 -4.29 2.40 -15.47
N LYS A 196 -3.66 2.95 -16.51
CA LYS A 196 -4.10 4.18 -17.21
C LYS A 196 -4.41 5.32 -16.23
N LEU A 197 -3.57 5.48 -15.21
CA LEU A 197 -3.76 6.48 -14.17
C LEU A 197 -3.74 7.89 -14.76
N LYS A 198 -4.67 8.72 -14.29
CA LYS A 198 -4.73 10.13 -14.66
C LYS A 198 -3.98 10.97 -13.63
N PRO A 199 -3.28 12.04 -14.05
CA PRO A 199 -2.64 12.95 -13.12
C PRO A 199 -3.68 13.71 -12.30
N LEU A 200 -3.44 13.80 -11.01
CA LEU A 200 -4.22 14.55 -10.03
C LEU A 200 -3.41 15.76 -9.56
N LYS A 201 -4.06 16.84 -9.21
CA LYS A 201 -3.43 18.05 -8.62
C LYS A 201 -3.33 17.98 -7.10
N SER A 202 -4.10 17.11 -6.49
CA SER A 202 -4.06 16.85 -5.05
C SER A 202 -4.37 15.38 -4.78
N ILE A 203 -3.94 14.88 -3.64
CA ILE A 203 -4.27 13.54 -3.17
C ILE A 203 -5.20 13.64 -1.99
N SER A 204 -6.22 12.79 -1.98
CA SER A 204 -7.07 12.58 -0.81
C SER A 204 -6.72 11.25 -0.17
N PRO A 205 -6.68 11.16 1.17
CA PRO A 205 -6.50 9.90 1.84
C PRO A 205 -7.70 9.01 1.59
N ASN A 206 -7.46 7.81 1.08
CA ASN A 206 -8.53 6.84 0.85
C ASN A 206 -8.77 6.05 2.14
N TYR A 207 -9.75 6.51 2.92
CA TYR A 207 -10.15 5.82 4.14
C TYR A 207 -11.21 4.78 3.80
N MET A 208 -10.81 3.55 3.59
CA MET A 208 -11.78 2.44 3.53
C MET A 208 -12.31 2.03 4.90
N MET A 209 -12.02 2.79 5.94
CA MET A 209 -12.51 2.60 7.29
C MET A 209 -13.16 3.88 7.76
N GLU A 210 -14.36 3.77 8.29
CA GLU A 210 -14.93 4.88 9.04
C GLU A 210 -14.01 5.23 10.21
N PRO A 211 -13.72 6.54 10.42
CA PRO A 211 -12.98 6.95 11.58
C PRO A 211 -13.76 6.51 12.82
N SER A 212 -13.12 5.76 13.71
CA SER A 212 -13.70 5.52 15.04
C SER A 212 -13.70 6.85 15.79
N VAL A 213 -14.78 7.60 15.69
CA VAL A 213 -15.00 8.76 16.55
C VAL A 213 -15.33 8.19 17.92
N THR A 214 -14.35 8.13 18.79
CA THR A 214 -14.62 7.95 20.22
C THR A 214 -15.20 9.27 20.72
N ILE A 215 -16.52 9.39 20.69
CA ILE A 215 -17.17 10.48 21.43
C ILE A 215 -16.94 10.14 22.91
N LYS A 216 -16.09 10.91 23.57
CA LYS A 216 -15.94 10.88 25.03
C LYS A 216 -17.07 11.67 25.68
#